data_a223a2f7248f5eb5d0dc45a243c8edc3
#
_entry.id   a223a2f7248f5eb5d0dc45a243c8edc3
#
_cell.length_a   1.000
_cell.length_b   1.000
_cell.length_c   1.000
_cell.angle_alpha   90.00
_cell.angle_beta   90.00
_cell.angle_gamma   90.00
#
_symmetry.space_group_name_H-M   'P 1'
#
loop_
_entity.id
_entity.type
_entity.pdbx_description
1 polymer ?
#
loop_
_entity_poly.entity_id
_entity_poly.type
_entity_poly.pdbx_seq_one_letter_code
_entity_poly.pdbx_strand_id
1 'polypeptide(L)'
;MKGCNKHVIKNLKSDTFYTFYNNYEFKDEKVIKSEQQVPDNLYASNISLHAIVGMNGSGKSTIVELIIRIINNLSFYILGEQSGTYAAESLVPVRRLNAELYYEKDNVIYKITISNDSFSWTDERGNIMGKNSEDLQSLFYTIVINYSHYAYNSQEYQSEIMGRYKKKFWIEALFHKNDGYRTPIVLNPFRERGNIDINVETELAEQRSIAFFSYFKLYHSIRFHPDYDIKSFAIKLDKDGVSQKIKHAIKDYYPYLAEIKDMSWEDMEKSIKEAWVKRFSFLNKNNEYSEYCYQYLVYKTMSILVKYSFFQVYFKDNSKKENPFDEVVTMLIKDESHITLKIHQILYYLDDPYYREGRYYWSDLEPFLKKRSDSSVQIDKIMYLLPPPIFKTSFYLSYRTDKGRHGVVNITDLSSGERQLVYSMSSILYHVHNIYTIKYAENRKPYNCVQIILEEIEQYYHPEYQRVLIATLIEYLNKLNIDKNFRIDILLVTHSPFVLSDIPMENILFLEQGKSVTSEVKEKLKESFGANMYDLLRFSFFLKESAIGKVSYEVINSLMDKIMNDASFDMSVCYGQTQINQRNLNKYVKLVGDTFLKNILDKKLGNNVSTENN
;
A
#
# COMPACT_ATOMS: atom_id res chain seq x y z
N MET A 1 -6.48 22.14 13.70
CA MET A 1 -7.85 21.91 13.14
C MET A 1 -8.88 22.96 13.59
N LYS A 2 -8.52 24.22 13.72
CA LYS A 2 -9.40 25.32 14.16
C LYS A 2 -10.56 25.54 13.19
N GLY A 3 -11.82 25.44 13.66
CA GLY A 3 -13.00 25.71 12.82
C GLY A 3 -13.25 24.72 11.68
N CYS A 4 -12.66 23.52 11.74
CA CYS A 4 -12.87 22.48 10.73
C CYS A 4 -14.30 21.93 10.79
N ASN A 5 -14.84 21.49 9.66
CA ASN A 5 -16.17 20.89 9.58
C ASN A 5 -16.23 19.62 10.45
N LYS A 6 -17.29 19.45 11.25
CA LYS A 6 -17.51 18.28 12.09
C LYS A 6 -17.50 16.95 11.29
N HIS A 7 -17.97 16.95 10.05
CA HIS A 7 -17.91 15.76 9.17
C HIS A 7 -16.48 15.36 8.81
N VAL A 8 -15.55 16.34 8.74
CA VAL A 8 -14.13 16.08 8.42
C VAL A 8 -13.37 15.56 9.63
N ILE A 9 -13.60 16.15 10.80
CA ILE A 9 -12.90 15.76 12.04
C ILE A 9 -13.54 14.58 12.77
N LYS A 10 -14.81 14.26 12.44
CA LYS A 10 -15.55 13.13 13.05
C LYS A 10 -15.40 13.12 14.59
N ASN A 11 -14.71 12.14 15.13
CA ASN A 11 -14.49 11.97 16.58
C ASN A 11 -13.27 12.72 17.12
N LEU A 12 -12.42 13.30 16.25
CA LEU A 12 -11.25 14.05 16.71
C LEU A 12 -11.63 15.36 17.39
N LYS A 13 -10.76 15.86 18.25
CA LYS A 13 -10.96 17.15 18.94
C LYS A 13 -10.38 18.28 18.10
N SER A 14 -11.14 19.37 17.98
CA SER A 14 -10.62 20.62 17.40
C SER A 14 -9.50 21.20 18.29
N ASP A 15 -8.65 22.01 17.70
CA ASP A 15 -7.55 22.71 18.40
C ASP A 15 -6.59 21.79 19.16
N THR A 16 -6.43 20.54 18.68
CA THR A 16 -5.56 19.53 19.27
C THR A 16 -4.43 19.20 18.30
N PHE A 17 -3.22 19.04 18.83
CA PHE A 17 -2.07 18.50 18.13
C PHE A 17 -2.00 17.02 18.34
N TYR A 18 -1.70 16.30 17.26
CA TYR A 18 -1.46 14.86 17.26
C TYR A 18 -0.04 14.64 16.76
N THR A 19 0.84 14.23 17.66
CA THR A 19 2.26 13.96 17.38
C THR A 19 2.45 12.49 17.11
N PHE A 20 3.11 12.16 15.99
CA PHE A 20 3.44 10.78 15.63
C PHE A 20 4.76 10.33 16.24
N TYR A 21 5.64 11.29 16.52
CA TYR A 21 6.92 11.09 17.17
C TYR A 21 6.93 11.91 18.47
N ASN A 22 7.06 11.24 19.63
CA ASN A 22 6.88 11.87 20.94
C ASN A 22 8.05 12.76 21.37
N ASN A 23 9.13 12.81 20.58
CA ASN A 23 10.23 13.77 20.76
C ASN A 23 9.94 15.14 20.13
N TYR A 24 8.74 15.36 19.56
CA TYR A 24 8.27 16.66 19.09
C TYR A 24 7.13 17.15 19.97
N GLU A 25 7.24 18.38 20.44
CA GLU A 25 6.18 19.07 21.18
C GLU A 25 5.78 20.35 20.47
N PHE A 26 4.53 20.74 20.61
CA PHE A 26 4.03 22.03 20.12
C PHE A 26 3.82 22.97 21.30
N LYS A 27 4.65 24.00 21.40
CA LYS A 27 4.59 25.06 22.42
C LYS A 27 4.78 26.43 21.78
N ASP A 28 4.03 27.43 22.25
CA ASP A 28 4.15 28.82 21.80
C ASP A 28 4.12 28.98 20.28
N GLU A 29 3.19 28.27 19.63
CA GLU A 29 3.00 28.24 18.16
C GLU A 29 4.20 27.69 17.36
N LYS A 30 5.12 26.99 18.01
CA LYS A 30 6.30 26.37 17.40
C LYS A 30 6.39 24.88 17.73
N VAL A 31 6.95 24.15 16.80
CA VAL A 31 7.37 22.75 17.02
C VAL A 31 8.75 22.77 17.68
N ILE A 32 8.87 22.13 18.82
CA ILE A 32 10.13 21.97 19.57
C ILE A 32 10.53 20.50 19.48
N LYS A 33 11.75 20.24 19.04
CA LYS A 33 12.34 18.90 18.97
C LYS A 33 13.21 18.67 20.21
N SER A 34 12.93 17.63 20.97
CA SER A 34 13.79 17.13 22.03
C SER A 34 14.76 16.07 21.50
N GLU A 35 15.72 15.65 22.31
CA GLU A 35 16.66 14.59 21.95
C GLU A 35 15.91 13.29 21.65
N GLN A 36 16.24 12.68 20.51
CA GLN A 36 15.65 11.42 20.09
C GLN A 36 16.26 10.27 20.90
N GLN A 37 15.42 9.46 21.52
CA GLN A 37 15.85 8.30 22.29
C GLN A 37 15.93 7.01 21.45
N VAL A 38 15.19 6.96 20.33
CA VAL A 38 15.22 5.83 19.40
C VAL A 38 16.45 5.94 18.50
N PRO A 39 17.27 4.88 18.36
CA PRO A 39 18.43 4.89 17.46
C PRO A 39 18.02 5.17 16.01
N ASP A 40 18.73 6.08 15.33
CA ASP A 40 18.45 6.48 13.94
C ASP A 40 18.43 5.32 12.94
N ASN A 41 19.16 4.24 13.24
CA ASN A 41 19.31 3.09 12.36
C ASN A 41 18.60 1.83 12.89
N LEU A 42 17.58 1.98 13.72
CA LEU A 42 16.86 0.83 14.29
C LEU A 42 16.35 -0.12 13.21
N TYR A 43 15.82 0.42 12.12
CA TYR A 43 15.30 -0.37 10.99
C TYR A 43 16.24 -0.34 9.78
N ALA A 44 16.66 0.85 9.36
CA ALA A 44 17.68 1.14 8.37
C ALA A 44 18.00 2.64 8.38
N SER A 45 19.12 3.04 7.79
CA SER A 45 19.54 4.46 7.78
C SER A 45 18.58 5.41 7.05
N ASN A 46 17.70 4.88 6.21
CA ASN A 46 16.75 5.64 5.41
C ASN A 46 15.29 5.21 5.62
N ILE A 47 15.00 4.37 6.61
CA ILE A 47 13.64 3.90 6.92
C ILE A 47 13.27 4.34 8.33
N SER A 48 12.17 5.09 8.45
CA SER A 48 11.50 5.40 9.71
C SER A 48 10.14 4.71 9.80
N LEU A 49 9.72 4.40 11.01
CA LEU A 49 8.48 3.66 11.25
C LEU A 49 7.79 4.18 12.50
N HIS A 50 6.48 4.43 12.38
CA HIS A 50 5.63 4.88 13.46
C HIS A 50 4.21 4.33 13.35
N ALA A 51 3.41 4.44 14.41
CA ALA A 51 2.08 3.87 14.44
C ALA A 51 1.02 4.79 15.07
N ILE A 52 -0.22 4.57 14.68
CA ILE A 52 -1.41 5.07 15.37
C ILE A 52 -2.19 3.88 15.91
N VAL A 53 -2.45 3.90 17.20
CA VAL A 53 -3.13 2.84 17.93
C VAL A 53 -4.30 3.40 18.73
N GLY A 54 -5.36 2.63 18.91
CA GLY A 54 -6.53 3.03 19.66
C GLY A 54 -7.72 2.14 19.40
N MET A 55 -8.76 2.26 20.21
CA MET A 55 -10.02 1.53 20.05
C MET A 55 -10.73 1.88 18.72
N ASN A 56 -11.68 1.04 18.31
CA ASN A 56 -12.57 1.38 17.20
C ASN A 56 -13.31 2.69 17.50
N GLY A 57 -13.38 3.58 16.50
CA GLY A 57 -13.99 4.90 16.67
C GLY A 57 -13.13 5.94 17.41
N SER A 58 -11.88 5.65 17.76
CA SER A 58 -10.99 6.61 18.44
C SER A 58 -10.47 7.72 17.53
N GLY A 59 -10.63 7.62 16.20
CA GLY A 59 -10.21 8.65 15.25
C GLY A 59 -8.95 8.30 14.44
N LYS A 60 -8.43 7.07 14.50
CA LYS A 60 -7.23 6.64 13.76
C LYS A 60 -7.34 6.93 12.26
N SER A 61 -8.32 6.34 11.59
CA SER A 61 -8.55 6.56 10.15
C SER A 61 -8.92 8.00 9.82
N THR A 62 -9.53 8.74 10.77
CA THR A 62 -9.83 10.16 10.58
C THR A 62 -8.55 11.00 10.47
N ILE A 63 -7.50 10.66 11.22
CA ILE A 63 -6.18 11.33 11.09
C ILE A 63 -5.58 11.04 9.72
N VAL A 64 -5.62 9.79 9.24
CA VAL A 64 -5.15 9.45 7.90
C VAL A 64 -5.95 10.21 6.83
N GLU A 65 -7.27 10.20 6.94
CA GLU A 65 -8.14 10.99 6.04
C GLU A 65 -7.83 12.50 6.06
N LEU A 66 -7.42 13.07 7.20
CA LEU A 66 -7.00 14.47 7.27
C LEU A 66 -5.70 14.71 6.50
N ILE A 67 -4.72 13.82 6.62
CA ILE A 67 -3.48 13.89 5.83
C ILE A 67 -3.81 13.85 4.33
N ILE A 68 -4.66 12.91 3.92
CA ILE A 68 -5.11 12.78 2.53
C ILE A 68 -5.79 14.08 2.04
N ARG A 69 -6.69 14.66 2.85
CA ARG A 69 -7.39 15.93 2.50
C ARG A 69 -6.44 17.11 2.39
N ILE A 70 -5.46 17.22 3.29
CA ILE A 70 -4.45 18.30 3.24
C ILE A 70 -3.63 18.20 1.96
N ILE A 71 -3.14 17.00 1.61
CA ILE A 71 -2.34 16.79 0.41
C ILE A 71 -3.18 17.00 -0.85
N ASN A 72 -4.44 16.54 -0.87
CA ASN A 72 -5.36 16.80 -1.98
C ASN A 72 -5.58 18.30 -2.22
N ASN A 73 -5.89 19.07 -1.16
CA ASN A 73 -6.14 20.49 -1.29
C ASN A 73 -4.88 21.27 -1.69
N LEU A 74 -3.74 20.93 -1.09
CA LEU A 74 -2.44 21.49 -1.50
C LEU A 74 -2.18 21.25 -2.99
N SER A 75 -2.38 20.01 -3.44
CA SER A 75 -2.20 19.65 -4.85
C SER A 75 -3.15 20.41 -5.77
N PHE A 76 -4.42 20.54 -5.37
CA PHE A 76 -5.41 21.32 -6.13
C PHE A 76 -5.01 22.80 -6.26
N TYR A 77 -4.55 23.42 -5.18
CA TYR A 77 -4.18 24.85 -5.21
C TYR A 77 -2.92 25.11 -6.04
N ILE A 78 -2.01 24.16 -6.13
CA ILE A 78 -0.77 24.30 -6.90
C ILE A 78 -0.92 23.86 -8.35
N LEU A 79 -1.61 22.74 -8.63
CA LEU A 79 -1.76 22.16 -9.97
C LEU A 79 -3.02 22.62 -10.71
N GLY A 80 -4.00 23.18 -9.99
CA GLY A 80 -5.33 23.47 -10.53
C GLY A 80 -6.15 22.19 -10.77
N GLU A 81 -7.21 22.31 -11.58
CA GLU A 81 -8.10 21.18 -11.91
C GLU A 81 -7.46 20.12 -12.82
N GLN A 82 -6.21 20.26 -13.23
CA GLN A 82 -5.56 19.40 -14.23
C GLN A 82 -6.41 19.16 -15.48
N SER A 83 -7.01 20.22 -16.01
CA SER A 83 -7.69 20.16 -17.29
C SER A 83 -6.67 19.86 -18.40
N GLY A 84 -6.75 18.72 -19.03
CA GLY A 84 -5.99 18.43 -20.24
C GLY A 84 -5.27 17.10 -20.35
N THR A 85 -5.37 16.20 -19.40
CA THR A 85 -5.04 14.78 -19.63
C THR A 85 -6.33 13.98 -19.65
N TYR A 86 -6.60 13.38 -20.78
CA TYR A 86 -7.83 12.60 -21.07
C TYR A 86 -8.08 11.44 -20.08
N ALA A 87 -7.14 11.14 -19.22
CA ALA A 87 -7.18 9.95 -18.38
C ALA A 87 -6.96 10.19 -16.88
N ALA A 88 -6.61 11.40 -16.46
CA ALA A 88 -6.54 11.70 -15.03
C ALA A 88 -7.84 12.40 -14.61
N GLU A 89 -8.48 11.92 -13.57
CA GLU A 89 -9.61 12.62 -12.99
C GLU A 89 -9.17 13.97 -12.45
N SER A 90 -10.05 14.96 -12.57
CA SER A 90 -9.77 16.31 -12.11
C SER A 90 -9.69 16.34 -10.59
N LEU A 91 -8.67 16.97 -10.04
CA LEU A 91 -8.61 17.27 -8.62
C LEU A 91 -9.78 18.15 -8.19
N VAL A 92 -10.34 17.87 -7.05
CA VAL A 92 -11.44 18.62 -6.45
C VAL A 92 -11.10 18.97 -5.02
N PRO A 93 -11.17 20.24 -4.59
CA PRO A 93 -10.81 20.60 -3.22
C PRO A 93 -11.89 20.20 -2.22
N VAL A 94 -11.46 19.76 -1.06
CA VAL A 94 -12.32 19.52 0.10
C VAL A 94 -12.70 20.86 0.72
N ARG A 95 -14.01 21.05 0.91
CA ARG A 95 -14.57 22.28 1.44
C ARG A 95 -14.44 22.39 2.96
N ARG A 96 -14.21 23.59 3.47
CA ARG A 96 -14.15 23.90 4.91
C ARG A 96 -13.12 23.03 5.66
N LEU A 97 -12.01 22.77 5.02
CA LEU A 97 -10.86 22.16 5.65
C LEU A 97 -10.01 23.25 6.28
N ASN A 98 -9.84 23.20 7.61
CA ASN A 98 -8.92 24.05 8.36
C ASN A 98 -7.99 23.14 9.15
N ALA A 99 -6.79 22.91 8.66
CA ALA A 99 -5.84 22.00 9.26
C ALA A 99 -4.41 22.42 8.97
N GLU A 100 -3.52 22.04 9.87
CA GLU A 100 -2.08 22.23 9.73
C GLU A 100 -1.39 20.87 9.78
N LEU A 101 -0.41 20.67 8.89
CA LEU A 101 0.48 19.52 8.87
C LEU A 101 1.91 20.00 9.03
N TYR A 102 2.59 19.49 10.04
CA TYR A 102 4.01 19.71 10.26
C TYR A 102 4.78 18.45 9.91
N TYR A 103 5.89 18.60 9.23
CA TYR A 103 6.80 17.50 8.93
C TYR A 103 8.25 17.98 8.94
N GLU A 104 9.18 17.10 9.29
CA GLU A 104 10.61 17.35 9.19
C GLU A 104 11.19 16.63 7.98
N LYS A 105 12.01 17.31 7.23
CA LYS A 105 12.79 16.75 6.12
C LYS A 105 14.15 17.41 6.09
N ASP A 106 15.21 16.60 6.05
CA ASP A 106 16.61 17.06 6.03
C ASP A 106 16.95 18.03 7.18
N ASN A 107 16.45 17.75 8.40
CA ASN A 107 16.55 18.55 9.62
C ASN A 107 15.93 19.96 9.52
N VAL A 108 14.99 20.15 8.61
CA VAL A 108 14.19 21.38 8.50
C VAL A 108 12.73 21.06 8.75
N ILE A 109 12.07 21.83 9.60
CA ILE A 109 10.65 21.69 9.90
C ILE A 109 9.85 22.53 8.91
N TYR A 110 8.90 21.89 8.25
CA TYR A 110 7.95 22.50 7.32
C TYR A 110 6.56 22.53 7.90
N LYS A 111 5.80 23.53 7.52
CA LYS A 111 4.40 23.71 7.90
C LYS A 111 3.54 23.89 6.67
N ILE A 112 2.53 23.05 6.49
CA ILE A 112 1.45 23.22 5.51
C ILE A 112 0.20 23.64 6.28
N THR A 113 -0.40 24.75 5.92
CA THR A 113 -1.67 25.22 6.46
C THR A 113 -2.70 25.26 5.35
N ILE A 114 -3.81 24.57 5.53
CA ILE A 114 -5.01 24.71 4.69
C ILE A 114 -6.05 25.50 5.49
N SER A 115 -6.53 26.59 4.93
CA SER A 115 -7.54 27.44 5.56
C SER A 115 -8.65 27.76 4.56
N ASN A 116 -9.75 27.00 4.64
CA ASN A 116 -10.89 27.07 3.71
C ASN A 116 -10.48 26.97 2.23
N ASP A 117 -10.33 28.09 1.55
CA ASP A 117 -10.04 28.18 0.12
C ASP A 117 -8.61 28.65 -0.18
N SER A 118 -7.73 28.65 0.82
CA SER A 118 -6.34 29.08 0.70
C SER A 118 -5.38 28.09 1.35
N PHE A 119 -4.11 28.20 0.98
CA PHE A 119 -3.02 27.44 1.61
C PHE A 119 -1.82 28.34 1.87
N SER A 120 -1.01 27.92 2.84
CA SER A 120 0.37 28.38 2.97
C SER A 120 1.28 27.16 3.21
N TRP A 121 2.46 27.20 2.64
CA TRP A 121 3.49 26.16 2.85
C TRP A 121 4.82 26.86 3.07
N THR A 122 5.36 26.72 4.27
CA THR A 122 6.57 27.41 4.71
C THR A 122 7.51 26.47 5.44
N ASP A 123 8.80 26.79 5.44
CA ASP A 123 9.75 26.20 6.38
C ASP A 123 9.76 26.98 7.72
N GLU A 124 10.53 26.49 8.69
CA GLU A 124 10.70 27.11 10.03
C GLU A 124 11.34 28.51 9.96
N ARG A 125 12.01 28.86 8.85
CA ARG A 125 12.64 30.18 8.60
C ARG A 125 11.69 31.14 7.92
N GLY A 126 10.48 30.70 7.55
CA GLY A 126 9.48 31.49 6.86
C GLY A 126 9.64 31.53 5.36
N ASN A 127 10.50 30.71 4.74
CA ASN A 127 10.60 30.61 3.30
C ASN A 127 9.32 29.96 2.74
N ILE A 128 8.75 30.59 1.71
CA ILE A 128 7.51 30.16 1.08
C ILE A 128 7.79 29.11 0.02
N MET A 129 7.14 27.95 0.17
CA MET A 129 7.11 26.84 -0.78
C MET A 129 5.82 26.83 -1.59
N GLY A 130 5.70 25.91 -2.58
CA GLY A 130 4.44 25.70 -3.31
C GLY A 130 4.10 26.78 -4.33
N LYS A 131 5.10 27.46 -4.88
CA LYS A 131 4.92 28.52 -5.89
C LYS A 131 4.59 27.96 -7.27
N ASN A 132 5.00 26.72 -7.55
CA ASN A 132 4.80 26.08 -8.85
C ASN A 132 4.67 24.53 -8.68
N SER A 133 4.34 23.87 -9.78
CA SER A 133 4.16 22.40 -9.78
C SER A 133 5.42 21.60 -9.43
N GLU A 134 6.62 22.16 -9.62
CA GLU A 134 7.86 21.50 -9.28
C GLU A 134 8.12 21.47 -7.78
N ASP A 135 7.56 22.44 -7.05
CA ASP A 135 7.69 22.47 -5.59
C ASP A 135 6.97 21.28 -4.94
N LEU A 136 5.90 20.74 -5.56
CA LEU A 136 5.22 19.55 -5.04
C LEU A 136 6.14 18.32 -4.98
N GLN A 137 7.12 18.21 -5.88
CA GLN A 137 8.09 17.11 -5.81
C GLN A 137 9.12 17.28 -4.69
N SER A 138 9.21 18.46 -4.08
CA SER A 138 9.99 18.67 -2.86
C SER A 138 9.29 18.16 -1.59
N LEU A 139 7.96 17.96 -1.65
CA LEU A 139 7.20 17.25 -0.63
C LEU A 139 7.61 15.76 -0.63
N PHE A 140 7.09 15.01 0.31
CA PHE A 140 7.10 13.54 0.27
C PHE A 140 5.96 13.03 -0.62
N TYR A 141 6.14 11.87 -1.25
CA TYR A 141 5.06 11.19 -1.94
C TYR A 141 4.32 10.26 -0.96
N THR A 142 3.00 10.29 -0.93
CA THR A 142 2.20 9.48 -0.01
C THR A 142 1.55 8.30 -0.73
N ILE A 143 1.79 7.09 -0.25
CA ILE A 143 1.12 5.87 -0.67
C ILE A 143 0.20 5.43 0.47
N VAL A 144 -1.11 5.40 0.26
CA VAL A 144 -2.05 4.91 1.28
C VAL A 144 -2.61 3.56 0.83
N ILE A 145 -2.49 2.56 1.69
CA ILE A 145 -2.96 1.20 1.41
C ILE A 145 -3.99 0.79 2.46
N ASN A 146 -5.21 0.52 2.01
CA ASN A 146 -6.29 0.05 2.85
C ASN A 146 -7.20 -0.91 2.06
N TYR A 147 -7.20 -2.18 2.42
CA TYR A 147 -8.01 -3.22 1.77
C TYR A 147 -9.39 -3.42 2.41
N SER A 148 -9.76 -2.65 3.44
CA SER A 148 -11.08 -2.75 4.05
C SER A 148 -12.18 -2.36 3.06
N HIS A 149 -13.21 -3.18 2.93
CA HIS A 149 -14.35 -2.91 2.05
C HIS A 149 -15.10 -1.61 2.39
N TYR A 150 -15.01 -1.16 3.63
CA TYR A 150 -15.69 0.05 4.11
C TYR A 150 -14.87 1.33 3.97
N ALA A 151 -13.57 1.23 3.60
CA ALA A 151 -12.73 2.41 3.47
C ALA A 151 -12.98 3.14 2.15
N TYR A 152 -12.85 4.46 2.18
CA TYR A 152 -12.79 5.34 1.01
C TYR A 152 -13.97 5.20 0.04
N ASN A 153 -15.18 4.96 0.57
CA ASN A 153 -16.40 5.01 -0.24
C ASN A 153 -16.70 6.46 -0.63
N SER A 154 -16.65 6.77 -1.92
CA SER A 154 -16.84 8.14 -2.44
C SER A 154 -18.15 8.79 -2.02
N GLN A 155 -19.20 8.01 -1.82
CA GLN A 155 -20.51 8.53 -1.38
C GLN A 155 -20.46 9.17 0.01
N GLU A 156 -19.61 8.70 0.90
CA GLU A 156 -19.49 9.24 2.27
C GLU A 156 -18.89 10.65 2.28
N TYR A 157 -18.15 11.03 1.22
CA TYR A 157 -17.48 12.32 1.10
C TYR A 157 -18.28 13.36 0.31
N GLN A 158 -19.52 13.06 -0.09
CA GLN A 158 -20.33 13.93 -0.92
C GLN A 158 -20.62 15.29 -0.27
N SER A 159 -20.77 15.33 1.06
CA SER A 159 -21.01 16.57 1.81
C SER A 159 -19.80 17.53 1.84
N GLU A 160 -18.63 17.03 1.48
CA GLU A 160 -17.37 17.79 1.50
C GLU A 160 -17.09 18.52 0.19
N ILE A 161 -17.95 18.36 -0.84
CA ILE A 161 -17.73 18.89 -2.19
C ILE A 161 -18.30 20.29 -2.34
N MET A 162 -17.58 21.15 -3.05
CA MET A 162 -18.08 22.49 -3.42
C MET A 162 -19.19 22.41 -4.46
N GLY A 163 -20.15 23.36 -4.41
CA GLY A 163 -21.36 23.37 -5.26
C GLY A 163 -21.11 23.25 -6.75
N ARG A 164 -20.04 23.84 -7.30
CA ARG A 164 -19.64 23.75 -8.71
C ARG A 164 -19.14 22.35 -9.13
N TYR A 165 -18.74 21.51 -8.15
CA TYR A 165 -18.21 20.15 -8.38
C TYR A 165 -19.17 19.04 -7.97
N LYS A 166 -20.45 19.31 -7.77
CA LYS A 166 -21.48 18.37 -7.22
C LYS A 166 -21.53 16.97 -7.85
N LYS A 167 -20.99 16.79 -9.06
CA LYS A 167 -20.96 15.51 -9.78
C LYS A 167 -19.62 14.79 -9.70
N LYS A 168 -18.61 15.36 -9.04
CA LYS A 168 -17.27 14.79 -8.91
C LYS A 168 -17.00 14.45 -7.45
N PHE A 169 -16.28 13.39 -7.20
CA PHE A 169 -15.83 12.99 -5.86
C PHE A 169 -14.33 13.27 -5.74
N TRP A 170 -13.94 14.11 -4.78
CA TRP A 170 -12.53 14.51 -4.61
C TRP A 170 -11.58 13.33 -4.42
N ILE A 171 -12.06 12.26 -3.74
CA ILE A 171 -11.22 11.09 -3.41
C ILE A 171 -10.95 10.21 -4.63
N GLU A 172 -11.84 10.21 -5.64
CA GLU A 172 -11.69 9.36 -6.83
C GLU A 172 -10.45 9.72 -7.65
N ALA A 173 -10.10 11.00 -7.71
CA ALA A 173 -8.89 11.46 -8.38
C ALA A 173 -7.59 10.94 -7.75
N LEU A 174 -7.63 10.47 -6.50
CA LEU A 174 -6.45 10.01 -5.77
C LEU A 174 -6.14 8.52 -5.99
N PHE A 175 -7.04 7.76 -6.59
CA PHE A 175 -6.79 6.36 -6.97
C PHE A 175 -6.03 6.22 -8.29
N HIS A 176 -5.87 7.30 -9.05
CA HIS A 176 -5.33 7.26 -10.40
C HIS A 176 -3.82 7.28 -10.44
N LYS A 177 -3.26 6.29 -11.16
CA LYS A 177 -1.84 6.20 -11.51
C LYS A 177 -1.51 6.88 -12.85
N ASN A 178 -2.53 7.36 -13.56
CA ASN A 178 -2.41 7.90 -14.92
C ASN A 178 -1.87 9.33 -14.97
N ASP A 179 -1.61 9.94 -13.82
CA ASP A 179 -0.98 11.26 -13.70
C ASP A 179 0.56 11.20 -13.70
N GLY A 180 1.14 10.00 -13.78
CA GLY A 180 2.59 9.80 -13.72
C GLY A 180 3.20 10.18 -12.37
N TYR A 181 2.48 10.00 -11.28
CA TYR A 181 2.85 10.43 -9.92
C TYR A 181 3.06 11.94 -9.76
N ARG A 182 2.31 12.73 -10.53
CA ARG A 182 2.36 14.19 -10.44
C ARG A 182 1.68 14.73 -9.18
N THR A 183 0.53 14.17 -8.83
CA THR A 183 -0.13 14.40 -7.54
C THR A 183 0.62 13.61 -6.47
N PRO A 184 1.10 14.23 -5.38
CA PRO A 184 1.99 13.57 -4.40
C PRO A 184 1.27 12.59 -3.47
N ILE A 185 0.23 11.92 -3.97
CA ILE A 185 -0.52 10.90 -3.23
C ILE A 185 -1.17 9.89 -4.17
N VAL A 186 -1.23 8.64 -3.73
CA VAL A 186 -2.03 7.58 -4.35
C VAL A 186 -2.72 6.74 -3.28
N LEU A 187 -3.99 6.44 -3.51
CA LEU A 187 -4.77 5.50 -2.71
C LEU A 187 -4.81 4.13 -3.40
N ASN A 188 -4.59 3.07 -2.66
CA ASN A 188 -4.54 1.69 -3.16
C ASN A 188 -5.30 0.75 -2.20
N PRO A 189 -6.05 -0.26 -2.70
CA PRO A 189 -6.32 -0.61 -4.11
C PRO A 189 -7.20 0.43 -4.83
N PHE A 190 -7.20 0.35 -6.16
CA PHE A 190 -8.09 1.18 -6.98
C PHE A 190 -9.57 0.90 -6.65
N ARG A 191 -10.37 1.98 -6.54
CA ARG A 191 -11.81 1.89 -6.28
C ARG A 191 -12.58 2.75 -7.26
N GLU A 192 -13.65 2.20 -7.77
CA GLU A 192 -14.65 2.95 -8.51
C GLU A 192 -15.90 3.07 -7.64
N ARG A 193 -16.26 4.30 -7.27
CA ARG A 193 -17.37 4.60 -6.34
C ARG A 193 -17.35 3.77 -5.05
N GLY A 194 -16.14 3.52 -4.53
CA GLY A 194 -15.91 2.72 -3.33
C GLY A 194 -15.74 1.21 -3.58
N ASN A 195 -16.06 0.69 -4.77
CA ASN A 195 -15.94 -0.73 -5.08
C ASN A 195 -14.54 -1.07 -5.60
N ILE A 196 -14.00 -2.19 -5.12
CA ILE A 196 -12.75 -2.78 -5.61
C ILE A 196 -13.10 -3.84 -6.65
N ASP A 197 -12.57 -3.73 -7.86
CA ASP A 197 -12.60 -4.84 -8.81
C ASP A 197 -11.51 -5.85 -8.46
N ILE A 198 -11.90 -6.90 -7.76
CA ILE A 198 -10.99 -7.94 -7.27
C ILE A 198 -10.29 -8.67 -8.43
N ASN A 199 -10.93 -8.82 -9.59
CA ASN A 199 -10.33 -9.52 -10.73
C ASN A 199 -9.19 -8.70 -11.33
N VAL A 200 -9.41 -7.40 -11.53
CA VAL A 200 -8.38 -6.47 -12.04
C VAL A 200 -7.22 -6.34 -11.04
N GLU A 201 -7.50 -6.22 -9.75
CA GLU A 201 -6.45 -6.16 -8.72
C GLU A 201 -5.66 -7.47 -8.65
N THR A 202 -6.32 -8.62 -8.77
CA THR A 202 -5.65 -9.93 -8.81
C THR A 202 -4.70 -10.04 -9.99
N GLU A 203 -5.13 -9.69 -11.21
CA GLU A 203 -4.29 -9.75 -12.41
C GLU A 203 -3.05 -8.85 -12.28
N LEU A 204 -3.24 -7.62 -11.79
CA LEU A 204 -2.14 -6.69 -11.55
C LEU A 204 -1.17 -7.20 -10.48
N ALA A 205 -1.71 -7.76 -9.40
CA ALA A 205 -0.90 -8.28 -8.30
C ALA A 205 -0.10 -9.52 -8.71
N GLU A 206 -0.67 -10.42 -9.53
CA GLU A 206 0.06 -11.56 -10.10
C GLU A 206 1.27 -11.10 -10.92
N GLN A 207 1.07 -10.18 -11.86
CA GLN A 207 2.16 -9.66 -12.70
C GLN A 207 3.28 -9.02 -11.88
N ARG A 208 2.94 -8.25 -10.83
CA ARG A 208 3.91 -7.67 -9.91
C ARG A 208 4.63 -8.74 -9.10
N SER A 209 3.89 -9.71 -8.59
CA SER A 209 4.44 -10.79 -7.75
C SER A 209 5.47 -11.63 -8.50
N ILE A 210 5.22 -11.99 -9.77
CA ILE A 210 6.19 -12.73 -10.60
C ILE A 210 7.54 -11.98 -10.65
N ALA A 211 7.51 -10.66 -10.83
CA ALA A 211 8.72 -9.86 -10.87
C ALA A 211 9.49 -9.92 -9.54
N PHE A 212 8.80 -9.72 -8.41
CA PHE A 212 9.44 -9.73 -7.09
C PHE A 212 9.91 -11.12 -6.68
N PHE A 213 9.13 -12.18 -6.88
CA PHE A 213 9.58 -13.55 -6.63
C PHE A 213 10.85 -13.87 -7.43
N SER A 214 10.88 -13.48 -8.71
CA SER A 214 12.05 -13.71 -9.58
C SER A 214 13.25 -12.89 -9.11
N TYR A 215 13.07 -11.61 -8.81
CA TYR A 215 14.12 -10.70 -8.39
C TYR A 215 14.77 -11.14 -7.07
N PHE A 216 13.97 -11.38 -6.03
CA PHE A 216 14.48 -11.77 -4.72
C PHE A 216 15.19 -13.12 -4.75
N LYS A 217 14.65 -14.08 -5.51
CA LYS A 217 15.28 -15.39 -5.66
C LYS A 217 16.59 -15.35 -6.44
N LEU A 218 16.65 -14.59 -7.55
CA LEU A 218 17.84 -14.48 -8.39
C LEU A 218 19.02 -13.82 -7.69
N TYR A 219 18.77 -12.72 -7.00
CA TYR A 219 19.84 -11.83 -6.56
C TYR A 219 20.08 -11.83 -5.06
N HIS A 220 19.08 -12.21 -4.29
CA HIS A 220 19.20 -12.17 -2.83
C HIS A 220 19.10 -13.54 -2.17
N SER A 221 18.77 -14.60 -2.92
CA SER A 221 18.50 -15.94 -2.39
C SER A 221 17.43 -15.94 -1.28
N ILE A 222 16.50 -14.99 -1.34
CA ILE A 222 15.41 -14.79 -0.40
C ILE A 222 14.11 -15.26 -1.02
N ARG A 223 13.27 -15.92 -0.23
CA ARG A 223 11.91 -16.24 -0.63
C ARG A 223 11.02 -15.01 -0.43
N PHE A 224 10.25 -14.67 -1.45
CA PHE A 224 9.27 -13.59 -1.37
C PHE A 224 8.01 -13.96 -0.57
N HIS A 225 7.92 -15.18 -0.10
CA HIS A 225 6.91 -15.64 0.86
C HIS A 225 7.57 -16.68 1.79
N PRO A 226 7.26 -16.68 3.10
CA PRO A 226 7.87 -17.60 4.04
C PRO A 226 7.77 -19.07 3.63
N ASP A 227 6.61 -19.49 3.15
CA ASP A 227 6.29 -20.90 2.89
C ASP A 227 6.35 -21.28 1.41
N TYR A 228 6.35 -20.30 0.48
CA TYR A 228 6.24 -20.53 -0.95
C TYR A 228 7.47 -20.03 -1.71
N ASP A 229 7.77 -20.72 -2.80
CA ASP A 229 8.83 -20.34 -3.73
C ASP A 229 8.35 -20.49 -5.18
N ILE A 230 8.94 -19.72 -6.10
CA ILE A 230 8.60 -19.81 -7.52
C ILE A 230 8.91 -21.20 -8.08
N LYS A 231 7.93 -21.79 -8.76
CA LYS A 231 8.05 -23.10 -9.43
C LYS A 231 8.05 -22.98 -10.94
N SER A 232 7.03 -22.34 -11.50
CA SER A 232 6.85 -22.20 -12.94
C SER A 232 5.81 -21.14 -13.26
N PHE A 233 5.78 -20.67 -14.49
CA PHE A 233 4.60 -20.01 -15.05
C PHE A 233 4.16 -20.65 -16.37
N ALA A 234 2.83 -20.64 -16.58
CA ALA A 234 2.23 -21.04 -17.84
C ALA A 234 1.83 -19.76 -18.60
N ILE A 235 2.11 -19.77 -19.90
CA ILE A 235 1.93 -18.61 -20.78
C ILE A 235 0.97 -18.98 -21.88
N LYS A 236 -0.02 -18.13 -22.13
CA LYS A 236 -0.98 -18.26 -23.23
C LYS A 236 -1.13 -16.92 -23.94
N LEU A 237 -1.15 -16.92 -25.27
CA LEU A 237 -1.38 -15.72 -26.07
C LEU A 237 -2.77 -15.13 -25.78
N ASP A 238 -2.82 -13.84 -25.47
CA ASP A 238 -4.06 -13.09 -25.19
C ASP A 238 -4.56 -12.35 -26.44
N LYS A 239 -5.00 -13.10 -27.44
CA LYS A 239 -5.51 -12.55 -28.72
C LYS A 239 -6.66 -11.57 -28.48
N ASP A 240 -7.59 -11.96 -27.64
CA ASP A 240 -8.79 -11.16 -27.34
C ASP A 240 -8.41 -9.86 -26.60
N GLY A 241 -7.53 -9.94 -25.61
CA GLY A 241 -7.06 -8.78 -24.88
C GLY A 241 -6.30 -7.79 -25.75
N VAL A 242 -5.45 -8.25 -26.67
CA VAL A 242 -4.78 -7.36 -27.65
C VAL A 242 -5.80 -6.71 -28.57
N SER A 243 -6.75 -7.49 -29.12
CA SER A 243 -7.81 -6.97 -29.99
C SER A 243 -8.70 -5.93 -29.29
N GLN A 244 -9.06 -6.17 -28.02
CA GLN A 244 -9.82 -5.20 -27.22
C GLN A 244 -9.05 -3.90 -26.99
N LYS A 245 -7.73 -3.98 -26.74
CA LYS A 245 -6.88 -2.79 -26.60
C LYS A 245 -6.83 -1.95 -27.86
N ILE A 246 -6.76 -2.56 -29.03
CA ILE A 246 -6.83 -1.85 -30.33
C ILE A 246 -8.20 -1.20 -30.51
N LYS A 247 -9.30 -1.90 -30.25
CA LYS A 247 -10.65 -1.33 -30.31
C LYS A 247 -10.80 -0.12 -29.37
N HIS A 248 -10.23 -0.22 -28.17
CA HIS A 248 -10.19 0.90 -27.22
C HIS A 248 -9.35 2.08 -27.76
N ALA A 249 -8.18 1.80 -28.37
CA ALA A 249 -7.37 2.84 -28.98
C ALA A 249 -8.12 3.58 -30.11
N ILE A 250 -8.83 2.85 -30.97
CA ILE A 250 -9.64 3.43 -32.06
C ILE A 250 -10.77 4.27 -31.51
N LYS A 251 -11.46 3.80 -30.48
CA LYS A 251 -12.64 4.47 -29.91
C LYS A 251 -12.28 5.70 -29.09
N ASP A 252 -11.27 5.59 -28.22
CA ASP A 252 -11.05 6.54 -27.15
C ASP A 252 -9.78 7.38 -27.31
N TYR A 253 -8.75 6.90 -28.00
CA TYR A 253 -7.48 7.63 -28.14
C TYR A 253 -7.32 8.27 -29.53
N TYR A 254 -7.68 7.57 -30.58
CA TYR A 254 -7.54 8.05 -31.95
C TYR A 254 -8.29 9.39 -32.19
N PRO A 255 -9.56 9.59 -31.79
CA PRO A 255 -10.25 10.85 -32.03
C PRO A 255 -9.50 12.07 -31.48
N TYR A 256 -8.98 11.95 -30.26
CA TYR A 256 -8.20 13.00 -29.62
C TYR A 256 -6.89 13.30 -30.36
N LEU A 257 -6.17 12.28 -30.81
CA LEU A 257 -4.89 12.45 -31.54
C LEU A 257 -5.13 12.95 -32.97
N ALA A 258 -6.21 12.53 -33.61
CA ALA A 258 -6.60 12.99 -34.94
C ALA A 258 -6.94 14.49 -34.97
N GLU A 259 -7.54 15.04 -33.89
CA GLU A 259 -7.76 16.49 -33.77
C GLU A 259 -6.44 17.29 -33.72
N ILE A 260 -5.34 16.67 -33.26
CA ILE A 260 -4.02 17.32 -33.17
C ILE A 260 -3.30 17.26 -34.52
N LYS A 261 -3.44 16.17 -35.29
CA LYS A 261 -2.66 15.87 -36.50
C LYS A 261 -3.57 15.34 -37.61
N ASP A 262 -4.59 15.87 -38.01
CA ASP A 262 -5.48 15.50 -39.13
C ASP A 262 -5.00 14.28 -39.97
N MET A 263 -5.06 13.10 -39.34
CA MET A 263 -4.58 11.83 -39.90
C MET A 263 -5.68 10.78 -39.82
N SER A 264 -5.79 9.90 -40.86
CA SER A 264 -6.66 8.74 -40.78
C SER A 264 -6.12 7.72 -39.75
N TRP A 265 -6.97 6.78 -39.33
CA TRP A 265 -6.52 5.70 -38.42
C TRP A 265 -5.41 4.88 -39.09
N GLU A 266 -5.57 4.51 -40.36
CA GLU A 266 -4.63 3.70 -41.11
C GLU A 266 -3.27 4.40 -41.23
N ASP A 267 -3.26 5.70 -41.53
CA ASP A 267 -2.02 6.49 -41.60
C ASP A 267 -1.34 6.64 -40.25
N MET A 268 -2.12 6.83 -39.20
CA MET A 268 -1.58 6.93 -37.82
C MET A 268 -0.98 5.62 -37.37
N GLU A 269 -1.68 4.52 -37.55
CA GLU A 269 -1.17 3.15 -37.24
C GLU A 269 0.10 2.86 -38.02
N LYS A 270 0.10 3.11 -39.33
CA LYS A 270 1.25 2.92 -40.21
C LYS A 270 2.44 3.78 -39.77
N SER A 271 2.22 5.06 -39.50
CA SER A 271 3.28 6.00 -39.07
C SER A 271 3.90 5.60 -37.73
N ILE A 272 3.09 5.12 -36.78
CA ILE A 272 3.61 4.58 -35.51
C ILE A 272 4.47 3.34 -35.77
N LYS A 273 4.00 2.38 -36.55
CA LYS A 273 4.76 1.16 -36.91
C LYS A 273 6.09 1.51 -37.58
N GLU A 274 6.08 2.41 -38.55
CA GLU A 274 7.29 2.86 -39.27
C GLU A 274 8.28 3.53 -38.35
N ALA A 275 7.84 4.40 -37.43
CA ALA A 275 8.70 5.05 -36.45
C ALA A 275 9.40 4.04 -35.53
N TRP A 276 8.72 2.99 -35.09
CA TRP A 276 9.32 1.91 -34.32
C TRP A 276 10.31 1.08 -35.13
N VAL A 277 9.96 0.63 -36.34
CA VAL A 277 10.82 -0.15 -37.24
C VAL A 277 12.10 0.60 -37.62
N LYS A 278 12.01 1.92 -37.84
CA LYS A 278 13.15 2.76 -38.14
C LYS A 278 14.21 2.76 -37.02
N ARG A 279 13.80 2.61 -35.78
CA ARG A 279 14.69 2.62 -34.60
C ARG A 279 15.30 1.26 -34.30
N PHE A 280 14.62 0.16 -34.62
CA PHE A 280 15.02 -1.19 -34.27
C PHE A 280 14.98 -2.13 -35.48
N SER A 281 16.16 -2.46 -36.01
CA SER A 281 16.27 -3.37 -37.15
C SER A 281 15.74 -4.78 -36.88
N PHE A 282 15.75 -5.24 -35.63
CA PHE A 282 15.20 -6.54 -35.25
C PHE A 282 13.67 -6.62 -35.38
N LEU A 283 12.97 -5.47 -35.41
CA LEU A 283 11.53 -5.44 -35.64
C LEU A 283 11.14 -5.89 -37.06
N ASN A 284 12.07 -5.95 -38.02
CA ASN A 284 11.84 -6.50 -39.33
C ASN A 284 11.85 -8.06 -39.36
N LYS A 285 12.24 -8.69 -38.22
CA LYS A 285 12.25 -10.14 -38.13
C LYS A 285 10.83 -10.64 -37.83
N ASN A 286 10.25 -11.41 -38.75
CA ASN A 286 8.96 -12.06 -38.53
C ASN A 286 9.12 -13.22 -37.55
N ASN A 287 8.39 -13.17 -36.43
CA ASN A 287 8.12 -14.31 -35.59
C ASN A 287 6.59 -14.48 -35.48
N GLU A 288 6.16 -15.61 -34.94
CA GLU A 288 4.75 -15.98 -34.80
C GLU A 288 3.89 -14.92 -34.07
N TYR A 289 4.49 -14.14 -33.19
CA TYR A 289 3.79 -13.18 -32.33
C TYR A 289 4.08 -11.71 -32.70
N SER A 290 4.86 -11.43 -33.73
CA SER A 290 5.28 -10.07 -34.11
C SER A 290 4.09 -9.14 -34.32
N GLU A 291 3.05 -9.60 -35.03
CA GLU A 291 1.87 -8.77 -35.30
C GLU A 291 1.16 -8.32 -34.01
N TYR A 292 1.00 -9.21 -33.02
CA TYR A 292 0.42 -8.86 -31.72
C TYR A 292 1.29 -7.86 -30.95
N CYS A 293 2.60 -7.99 -31.06
CA CYS A 293 3.55 -7.05 -30.48
C CYS A 293 3.42 -5.66 -31.12
N TYR A 294 3.32 -5.57 -32.45
CA TYR A 294 3.10 -4.31 -33.16
C TYR A 294 1.78 -3.66 -32.77
N GLN A 295 0.70 -4.40 -32.75
CA GLN A 295 -0.60 -3.92 -32.32
C GLN A 295 -0.52 -3.36 -30.89
N TYR A 296 0.18 -4.06 -29.99
CA TYR A 296 0.36 -3.58 -28.63
C TYR A 296 1.22 -2.30 -28.56
N LEU A 297 2.30 -2.19 -29.36
CA LEU A 297 3.12 -0.97 -29.44
C LEU A 297 2.30 0.22 -29.96
N VAL A 298 1.46 0.03 -30.99
CA VAL A 298 0.55 1.08 -31.48
C VAL A 298 -0.39 1.54 -30.36
N TYR A 299 -1.13 0.60 -29.75
CA TYR A 299 -2.00 0.90 -28.62
C TYR A 299 -1.28 1.66 -27.50
N LYS A 300 -0.10 1.17 -27.09
CA LYS A 300 0.62 1.73 -25.93
C LYS A 300 1.20 3.10 -26.24
N THR A 301 1.70 3.33 -27.45
CA THR A 301 2.17 4.65 -27.91
C THR A 301 1.03 5.67 -27.84
N MET A 302 -0.14 5.35 -28.41
CA MET A 302 -1.31 6.24 -28.37
C MET A 302 -1.79 6.47 -26.93
N SER A 303 -1.87 5.41 -26.13
CA SER A 303 -2.25 5.48 -24.72
C SER A 303 -1.35 6.42 -23.93
N ILE A 304 -0.03 6.39 -24.15
CA ILE A 304 0.91 7.26 -23.47
C ILE A 304 0.74 8.70 -23.93
N LEU A 305 0.61 8.93 -25.22
CA LEU A 305 0.39 10.28 -25.76
C LEU A 305 -0.89 10.94 -25.23
N VAL A 306 -1.96 10.17 -25.07
CA VAL A 306 -3.22 10.69 -24.53
C VAL A 306 -3.14 10.93 -23.03
N LYS A 307 -2.49 10.02 -22.30
CA LYS A 307 -2.45 10.04 -20.83
C LYS A 307 -1.42 11.01 -20.24
N TYR A 308 -0.31 11.24 -20.94
CA TYR A 308 0.82 11.99 -20.39
C TYR A 308 1.16 13.21 -21.26
N SER A 309 0.78 14.39 -20.79
CA SER A 309 0.92 15.65 -21.52
C SER A 309 2.36 15.99 -21.93
N PHE A 310 3.36 15.56 -21.15
CA PHE A 310 4.75 15.82 -21.47
C PHE A 310 5.26 15.03 -22.71
N PHE A 311 4.68 13.88 -23.05
CA PHE A 311 4.95 13.21 -24.33
C PHE A 311 4.21 13.87 -25.49
N GLN A 312 3.05 14.53 -25.22
CA GLN A 312 2.30 15.23 -26.27
C GLN A 312 3.07 16.40 -26.87
N VAL A 313 3.97 17.04 -26.12
CA VAL A 313 4.80 18.15 -26.62
C VAL A 313 5.57 17.71 -27.86
N TYR A 314 6.18 16.52 -27.84
CA TYR A 314 6.93 15.96 -28.96
C TYR A 314 6.04 15.60 -30.15
N PHE A 315 4.78 15.25 -29.92
CA PHE A 315 3.81 14.98 -30.97
C PHE A 315 3.25 16.27 -31.60
N LYS A 316 3.03 17.31 -30.79
CA LYS A 316 2.46 18.59 -31.24
C LYS A 316 3.47 19.45 -32.02
N ASP A 317 4.72 19.46 -31.60
CA ASP A 317 5.75 20.41 -32.07
C ASP A 317 6.35 20.01 -33.43
N ASN A 318 5.88 18.94 -34.03
CA ASN A 318 6.55 18.27 -35.14
C ASN A 318 6.08 18.72 -36.54
N SER A 319 5.96 20.02 -36.75
CA SER A 319 5.51 20.62 -38.01
C SER A 319 6.42 20.41 -39.24
N LYS A 320 7.63 19.87 -39.06
CA LYS A 320 8.68 19.76 -40.11
C LYS A 320 9.22 18.38 -40.37
N LYS A 321 8.76 17.31 -39.70
CA LYS A 321 9.26 15.94 -39.91
C LYS A 321 8.32 15.11 -40.76
N GLU A 322 8.86 14.21 -41.59
CA GLU A 322 8.10 13.28 -42.44
C GLU A 322 7.16 12.39 -41.61
N ASN A 323 7.62 11.92 -40.44
CA ASN A 323 6.82 11.11 -39.55
C ASN A 323 6.70 11.77 -38.17
N PRO A 324 5.48 12.15 -37.72
CA PRO A 324 5.26 12.85 -36.45
C PRO A 324 5.59 11.99 -35.20
N PHE A 325 5.71 10.67 -35.33
CA PHE A 325 6.02 9.77 -34.24
C PHE A 325 7.52 9.49 -34.02
N ASP A 326 8.41 9.91 -34.93
CA ASP A 326 9.86 9.66 -34.82
C ASP A 326 10.46 10.17 -33.51
N GLU A 327 10.07 11.37 -33.07
CA GLU A 327 10.56 11.96 -31.85
C GLU A 327 9.88 11.38 -30.62
N VAL A 328 8.58 11.15 -30.71
CA VAL A 328 7.80 10.45 -29.66
C VAL A 328 8.44 9.09 -29.35
N VAL A 329 8.70 8.27 -30.35
CA VAL A 329 9.35 6.96 -30.16
C VAL A 329 10.73 7.10 -29.55
N THR A 330 11.51 8.12 -29.97
CA THR A 330 12.82 8.40 -29.37
C THR A 330 12.72 8.67 -27.87
N MET A 331 11.75 9.47 -27.47
CA MET A 331 11.54 9.82 -26.06
C MET A 331 10.99 8.63 -25.27
N LEU A 332 10.11 7.81 -25.87
CA LEU A 332 9.58 6.60 -25.22
C LEU A 332 10.68 5.55 -24.97
N ILE A 333 11.71 5.48 -25.83
CA ILE A 333 12.87 4.60 -25.65
C ILE A 333 13.78 5.09 -24.52
N LYS A 334 13.97 6.39 -24.42
CA LYS A 334 14.83 7.01 -23.38
C LYS A 334 14.18 6.99 -22.00
N ASP A 335 12.86 6.97 -21.93
CA ASP A 335 12.14 6.91 -20.66
C ASP A 335 12.23 5.50 -20.07
N GLU A 336 12.93 5.34 -18.96
CA GLU A 336 13.06 4.07 -18.21
C GLU A 336 12.12 4.02 -17.00
N SER A 337 11.08 4.85 -16.97
CA SER A 337 10.08 4.85 -15.91
C SER A 337 9.03 3.74 -16.11
N HIS A 338 8.22 3.53 -15.07
CA HIS A 338 7.09 2.60 -15.10
C HIS A 338 6.09 2.85 -16.26
N ILE A 339 6.07 4.05 -16.86
CA ILE A 339 5.17 4.41 -17.97
C ILE A 339 5.49 3.58 -19.22
N THR A 340 6.79 3.43 -19.50
CA THR A 340 7.29 2.75 -20.69
C THR A 340 7.64 1.28 -20.46
N LEU A 341 7.49 0.77 -19.23
CA LEU A 341 7.78 -0.62 -18.85
C LEU A 341 7.23 -1.64 -19.85
N LYS A 342 5.96 -1.51 -20.24
CA LYS A 342 5.30 -2.45 -21.18
C LYS A 342 5.85 -2.35 -22.61
N ILE A 343 6.34 -1.18 -23.02
CA ILE A 343 7.06 -0.98 -24.28
C ILE A 343 8.37 -1.73 -24.23
N HIS A 344 9.17 -1.51 -23.19
CA HIS A 344 10.45 -2.19 -23.02
C HIS A 344 10.29 -3.72 -22.98
N GLN A 345 9.27 -4.26 -22.31
CA GLN A 345 8.97 -5.69 -22.35
C GLN A 345 8.77 -6.22 -23.78
N ILE A 346 8.03 -5.50 -24.61
CA ILE A 346 7.82 -5.87 -26.02
C ILE A 346 9.12 -5.79 -26.82
N LEU A 347 9.92 -4.74 -26.63
CA LEU A 347 11.18 -4.56 -27.36
C LEU A 347 12.21 -5.63 -26.99
N TYR A 348 12.38 -5.93 -25.71
CA TYR A 348 13.27 -7.00 -25.24
C TYR A 348 12.83 -8.37 -25.76
N TYR A 349 11.51 -8.62 -25.80
CA TYR A 349 10.97 -9.85 -26.35
C TYR A 349 11.18 -9.96 -27.86
N LEU A 350 11.01 -8.89 -28.63
CA LEU A 350 11.22 -8.91 -30.09
C LEU A 350 12.70 -9.05 -30.47
N ASP A 351 13.62 -8.54 -29.64
CA ASP A 351 15.06 -8.75 -29.79
C ASP A 351 15.45 -10.22 -29.58
N ASP A 352 14.90 -10.86 -28.55
CA ASP A 352 15.10 -12.29 -28.25
C ASP A 352 13.78 -12.96 -27.86
N PRO A 353 13.05 -13.53 -28.80
CA PRO A 353 11.72 -14.11 -28.57
C PRO A 353 11.80 -15.45 -27.84
N TYR A 354 12.17 -15.41 -26.58
CA TYR A 354 12.31 -16.58 -25.72
C TYR A 354 10.96 -17.24 -25.39
N TYR A 355 9.91 -16.42 -25.15
CA TYR A 355 8.62 -16.93 -24.71
C TYR A 355 7.73 -17.38 -25.88
N ARG A 356 7.10 -18.55 -25.70
CA ARG A 356 6.02 -19.10 -26.53
C ARG A 356 4.93 -19.66 -25.64
N GLU A 357 3.77 -19.98 -26.19
CA GLU A 357 2.73 -20.66 -25.41
C GLU A 357 3.26 -21.95 -24.79
N GLY A 358 3.07 -22.14 -23.49
CA GLY A 358 3.57 -23.29 -22.75
C GLY A 358 3.86 -23.02 -21.30
N ARG A 359 4.53 -23.97 -20.65
CA ARG A 359 4.95 -23.87 -19.26
C ARG A 359 6.47 -23.75 -19.15
N TYR A 360 6.93 -22.76 -18.37
CA TYR A 360 8.33 -22.46 -18.10
C TYR A 360 8.62 -22.72 -16.64
N TYR A 361 9.52 -23.66 -16.38
CA TYR A 361 9.97 -23.97 -15.02
C TYR A 361 11.07 -23.01 -14.61
N TRP A 362 11.20 -22.78 -13.32
CA TRP A 362 12.24 -21.92 -12.78
C TRP A 362 13.65 -22.35 -13.20
N SER A 363 13.92 -23.67 -13.27
CA SER A 363 15.18 -24.23 -13.75
C SER A 363 15.59 -23.74 -15.15
N ASP A 364 14.62 -23.42 -16.00
CA ASP A 364 14.86 -22.98 -17.36
C ASP A 364 14.92 -21.46 -17.46
N LEU A 365 14.14 -20.78 -16.62
CA LEU A 365 14.06 -19.33 -16.56
C LEU A 365 15.26 -18.68 -15.88
N GLU A 366 15.75 -19.27 -14.81
CA GLU A 366 16.85 -18.72 -14.03
C GLU A 366 18.12 -18.49 -14.87
N PRO A 367 18.59 -19.46 -15.70
CA PRO A 367 19.72 -19.24 -16.59
C PRO A 367 19.46 -18.16 -17.65
N PHE A 368 18.24 -18.11 -18.20
CA PHE A 368 17.84 -17.08 -19.18
C PHE A 368 17.89 -15.69 -18.57
N LEU A 369 17.26 -15.51 -17.38
CA LEU A 369 17.22 -14.24 -16.69
C LEU A 369 18.62 -13.80 -16.25
N LYS A 370 19.45 -14.69 -15.71
CA LYS A 370 20.84 -14.40 -15.29
C LYS A 370 21.73 -13.98 -16.47
N LYS A 371 21.57 -14.62 -17.63
CA LYS A 371 22.37 -14.30 -18.82
C LYS A 371 22.07 -12.91 -19.37
N ARG A 372 20.84 -12.45 -19.22
CA ARG A 372 20.33 -11.19 -19.81
C ARG A 372 20.31 -10.01 -18.83
N SER A 373 20.31 -10.27 -17.55
CA SER A 373 20.39 -9.23 -16.52
C SER A 373 21.85 -9.03 -16.10
N ASP A 374 22.34 -7.82 -16.29
CA ASP A 374 23.69 -7.44 -15.85
C ASP A 374 23.82 -7.49 -14.32
N SER A 375 25.08 -7.54 -13.85
CA SER A 375 25.41 -7.56 -12.41
C SER A 375 25.01 -6.28 -11.65
N SER A 376 24.65 -5.21 -12.34
CA SER A 376 24.02 -4.01 -11.74
C SER A 376 22.51 -4.22 -11.55
N VAL A 377 22.21 -4.95 -10.54
CA VAL A 377 20.91 -5.51 -10.23
C VAL A 377 19.83 -4.44 -10.01
N GLN A 378 19.04 -4.18 -11.05
CA GLN A 378 17.81 -3.41 -10.95
C GLN A 378 16.63 -4.29 -11.29
N ILE A 379 15.58 -4.20 -10.48
CA ILE A 379 14.34 -4.96 -10.70
C ILE A 379 13.72 -4.68 -12.07
N ASP A 380 13.91 -3.49 -12.64
CA ASP A 380 13.45 -3.12 -13.98
C ASP A 380 13.94 -4.08 -15.05
N LYS A 381 15.23 -4.49 -14.98
CA LYS A 381 15.78 -5.44 -15.94
C LYS A 381 15.07 -6.79 -15.90
N ILE A 382 14.72 -7.26 -14.68
CA ILE A 382 13.90 -8.47 -14.55
C ILE A 382 12.51 -8.24 -15.13
N MET A 383 11.88 -7.10 -14.80
CA MET A 383 10.55 -6.77 -15.33
C MET A 383 10.51 -6.73 -16.86
N TYR A 384 11.57 -6.20 -17.50
CA TYR A 384 11.67 -6.17 -18.96
C TYR A 384 11.81 -7.57 -19.59
N LEU A 385 12.42 -8.51 -18.88
CA LEU A 385 12.66 -9.88 -19.33
C LEU A 385 11.51 -10.84 -19.02
N LEU A 386 10.49 -10.43 -18.28
CA LEU A 386 9.29 -11.23 -18.05
C LEU A 386 8.41 -11.31 -19.31
N PRO A 387 7.46 -12.28 -19.38
CA PRO A 387 6.58 -12.41 -20.52
C PRO A 387 5.91 -11.09 -20.90
N PRO A 388 5.96 -10.67 -22.16
CA PRO A 388 5.39 -9.40 -22.59
C PRO A 388 3.86 -9.40 -22.48
N PRO A 389 3.21 -8.21 -22.43
CA PRO A 389 1.79 -8.05 -22.15
C PRO A 389 0.83 -8.50 -23.28
N ILE A 390 1.34 -9.21 -24.26
CA ILE A 390 0.56 -9.96 -25.25
C ILE A 390 0.19 -11.36 -24.75
N PHE A 391 0.81 -11.80 -23.64
CA PHE A 391 0.53 -13.09 -23.02
C PHE A 391 -0.21 -12.92 -21.69
N LYS A 392 -1.14 -13.82 -21.43
CA LYS A 392 -1.65 -14.11 -20.09
C LYS A 392 -0.72 -15.10 -19.40
N THR A 393 -0.37 -14.82 -18.17
CA THR A 393 0.56 -15.62 -17.36
C THR A 393 -0.17 -16.18 -16.15
N SER A 394 -0.08 -17.49 -15.93
CA SER A 394 -0.54 -18.16 -14.70
C SER A 394 0.67 -18.56 -13.87
N PHE A 395 0.72 -18.17 -12.62
CA PHE A 395 1.88 -18.28 -11.74
C PHE A 395 1.73 -19.41 -10.73
N TYR A 396 2.70 -20.33 -10.71
CA TYR A 396 2.70 -21.52 -9.85
C TYR A 396 3.86 -21.47 -8.86
N LEU A 397 3.52 -21.70 -7.59
CA LEU A 397 4.41 -21.74 -6.46
C LEU A 397 4.61 -23.16 -5.97
N SER A 398 5.78 -23.47 -5.42
CA SER A 398 6.07 -24.72 -4.70
C SER A 398 6.10 -24.47 -3.20
N TYR A 399 5.66 -25.45 -2.43
CA TYR A 399 5.70 -25.46 -0.97
C TYR A 399 6.11 -26.84 -0.44
N ARG A 400 6.58 -26.90 0.80
CA ARG A 400 6.86 -28.17 1.47
C ARG A 400 5.65 -28.60 2.29
N THR A 401 5.24 -29.86 2.13
CA THR A 401 4.22 -30.48 2.99
C THR A 401 4.85 -31.00 4.27
N ASP A 402 4.05 -31.22 5.32
CA ASP A 402 4.47 -31.79 6.61
C ASP A 402 5.18 -33.16 6.46
N LYS A 403 4.88 -33.89 5.38
CA LYS A 403 5.52 -35.15 5.03
C LYS A 403 6.80 -34.98 4.19
N GLY A 404 7.35 -33.78 4.10
CA GLY A 404 8.56 -33.46 3.34
C GLY A 404 8.40 -33.54 1.80
N ARG A 405 7.18 -33.72 1.27
CA ARG A 405 6.91 -33.71 -0.16
C ARG A 405 6.73 -32.27 -0.65
N HIS A 406 7.12 -32.02 -1.90
CA HIS A 406 6.86 -30.75 -2.55
C HIS A 406 5.46 -30.74 -3.18
N GLY A 407 4.62 -29.79 -2.76
CA GLY A 407 3.37 -29.46 -3.44
C GLY A 407 3.56 -28.32 -4.43
N VAL A 408 2.59 -28.15 -5.32
CA VAL A 408 2.51 -27.03 -6.26
C VAL A 408 1.11 -26.44 -6.20
N VAL A 409 1.01 -25.12 -6.14
CA VAL A 409 -0.24 -24.37 -6.05
C VAL A 409 -0.20 -23.19 -7.03
N ASN A 410 -1.34 -22.83 -7.64
CA ASN A 410 -1.46 -21.57 -8.35
C ASN A 410 -1.55 -20.43 -7.31
N ILE A 411 -0.96 -19.28 -7.60
CA ILE A 411 -1.03 -18.12 -6.69
C ILE A 411 -2.48 -17.69 -6.41
N THR A 412 -3.40 -17.89 -7.35
CA THR A 412 -4.82 -17.61 -7.17
C THR A 412 -5.53 -18.57 -6.21
N ASP A 413 -4.94 -19.75 -5.95
CA ASP A 413 -5.48 -20.78 -5.07
C ASP A 413 -4.91 -20.69 -3.64
N LEU A 414 -4.04 -19.72 -3.37
CA LEU A 414 -3.57 -19.42 -2.03
C LEU A 414 -4.74 -19.03 -1.11
N SER A 415 -4.61 -19.29 0.18
CA SER A 415 -5.57 -18.79 1.18
C SER A 415 -5.66 -17.25 1.13
N SER A 416 -6.75 -16.69 1.64
CA SER A 416 -6.96 -15.24 1.65
C SER A 416 -5.82 -14.47 2.32
N GLY A 417 -5.31 -14.97 3.45
CA GLY A 417 -4.20 -14.34 4.18
C GLY A 417 -2.87 -14.43 3.45
N GLU A 418 -2.52 -15.59 2.89
CA GLU A 418 -1.30 -15.78 2.08
C GLU A 418 -1.32 -14.90 0.83
N ARG A 419 -2.43 -14.89 0.12
CA ARG A 419 -2.63 -14.05 -1.06
C ARG A 419 -2.54 -12.57 -0.72
N GLN A 420 -3.19 -12.15 0.38
CA GLN A 420 -3.14 -10.77 0.84
C GLN A 420 -1.70 -10.34 1.17
N LEU A 421 -0.91 -11.20 1.82
CA LEU A 421 0.50 -10.91 2.12
C LEU A 421 1.30 -10.66 0.84
N VAL A 422 1.21 -11.57 -0.14
CA VAL A 422 1.92 -11.44 -1.43
C VAL A 422 1.48 -10.18 -2.17
N TYR A 423 0.19 -9.93 -2.26
CA TYR A 423 -0.35 -8.82 -3.05
C TYR A 423 -0.06 -7.46 -2.42
N SER A 424 -0.20 -7.34 -1.11
CA SER A 424 0.12 -6.09 -0.42
C SER A 424 1.61 -5.77 -0.49
N MET A 425 2.50 -6.75 -0.23
CA MET A 425 3.94 -6.56 -0.36
C MET A 425 4.33 -6.20 -1.79
N SER A 426 3.83 -6.92 -2.80
CA SER A 426 4.07 -6.60 -4.21
C SER A 426 3.61 -5.19 -4.57
N SER A 427 2.46 -4.75 -4.05
CA SER A 427 1.92 -3.41 -4.30
C SER A 427 2.79 -2.31 -3.67
N ILE A 428 3.18 -2.49 -2.41
CA ILE A 428 4.06 -1.54 -1.70
C ILE A 428 5.37 -1.37 -2.47
N LEU A 429 6.06 -2.49 -2.73
CA LEU A 429 7.36 -2.48 -3.40
C LEU A 429 7.27 -1.90 -4.81
N TYR A 430 6.20 -2.23 -5.56
CA TYR A 430 5.95 -1.69 -6.89
C TYR A 430 5.77 -0.17 -6.88
N HIS A 431 5.00 0.38 -5.95
CA HIS A 431 4.81 1.83 -5.85
C HIS A 431 6.08 2.55 -5.43
N VAL A 432 6.80 2.04 -4.43
CA VAL A 432 8.07 2.61 -3.97
C VAL A 432 9.08 2.63 -5.12
N HIS A 433 9.21 1.51 -5.83
CA HIS A 433 10.08 1.40 -6.99
C HIS A 433 9.70 2.39 -8.10
N ASN A 434 8.42 2.48 -8.45
CA ASN A 434 7.95 3.41 -9.48
C ASN A 434 8.23 4.88 -9.13
N ILE A 435 8.05 5.28 -7.87
CA ILE A 435 8.34 6.64 -7.41
C ILE A 435 9.85 6.91 -7.48
N TYR A 436 10.66 5.94 -7.08
CA TYR A 436 12.10 6.04 -7.18
C TYR A 436 12.60 6.16 -8.62
N THR A 437 12.00 5.43 -9.58
CA THR A 437 12.39 5.44 -11.00
C THR A 437 11.96 6.70 -11.76
N ILE A 438 11.12 7.57 -11.19
CA ILE A 438 10.79 8.87 -11.79
C ILE A 438 12.06 9.69 -12.09
N LYS A 439 13.13 9.51 -11.33
CA LYS A 439 14.43 10.17 -11.57
C LYS A 439 15.03 9.88 -12.95
N TYR A 440 14.65 8.77 -13.57
CA TYR A 440 15.10 8.40 -14.92
C TYR A 440 14.18 8.94 -16.04
N ALA A 441 13.11 9.64 -15.66
CA ALA A 441 12.19 10.25 -16.61
C ALA A 441 12.70 11.63 -17.01
N GLU A 442 12.84 11.87 -18.33
CA GLU A 442 13.19 13.21 -18.82
C GLU A 442 12.12 14.24 -18.42
N ASN A 443 12.57 15.44 -18.02
CA ASN A 443 11.72 16.58 -17.66
C ASN A 443 10.81 16.36 -16.44
N ARG A 444 11.18 15.46 -15.53
CA ARG A 444 10.49 15.29 -14.24
C ARG A 444 11.46 15.38 -13.08
N LYS A 445 11.08 16.14 -12.06
CA LYS A 445 11.84 16.22 -10.82
C LYS A 445 11.52 14.99 -9.95
N PRO A 446 12.52 14.26 -9.44
CA PRO A 446 12.29 13.09 -8.60
C PRO A 446 11.80 13.48 -7.20
N TYR A 447 11.02 12.59 -6.57
CA TYR A 447 10.82 12.62 -5.14
C TYR A 447 12.03 12.03 -4.42
N ASN A 448 12.39 12.61 -3.27
CA ASN A 448 13.45 12.11 -2.41
C ASN A 448 12.93 11.41 -1.16
N CYS A 449 11.63 11.46 -0.93
CA CYS A 449 10.98 10.87 0.22
C CYS A 449 9.62 10.28 -0.16
N VAL A 450 9.31 9.11 0.40
CA VAL A 450 8.00 8.47 0.31
C VAL A 450 7.45 8.19 1.71
N GLN A 451 6.19 8.52 1.93
CA GLN A 451 5.42 8.10 3.09
C GLN A 451 4.50 6.96 2.69
N ILE A 452 4.56 5.85 3.40
CA ILE A 452 3.71 4.67 3.20
C ILE A 452 2.76 4.58 4.38
N ILE A 453 1.47 4.74 4.15
CA ILE A 453 0.44 4.62 5.18
C ILE A 453 -0.25 3.27 4.99
N LEU A 454 -0.14 2.39 5.98
CA LEU A 454 -0.71 1.06 5.99
C LEU A 454 -1.84 1.00 7.01
N GLU A 455 -3.09 1.01 6.53
CA GLU A 455 -4.26 0.92 7.41
C GLU A 455 -4.75 -0.53 7.49
N GLU A 456 -4.62 -1.11 8.68
CA GLU A 456 -5.14 -2.44 9.03
C GLU A 456 -4.78 -3.52 7.99
N ILE A 457 -3.57 -3.43 7.43
CA ILE A 457 -3.08 -4.32 6.36
C ILE A 457 -3.06 -5.79 6.81
N GLU A 458 -2.94 -6.00 8.13
CA GLU A 458 -2.85 -7.30 8.77
C GLU A 458 -4.19 -8.00 9.02
N GLN A 459 -5.34 -7.43 8.62
CA GLN A 459 -6.68 -7.96 8.95
C GLN A 459 -6.89 -9.43 8.61
N TYR A 460 -6.32 -9.90 7.50
CA TYR A 460 -6.46 -11.29 7.05
C TYR A 460 -5.26 -12.16 7.36
N TYR A 461 -4.24 -11.62 8.04
CA TYR A 461 -3.00 -12.33 8.28
C TYR A 461 -3.12 -13.30 9.46
N HIS A 462 -2.61 -14.50 9.27
CA HIS A 462 -2.34 -15.40 10.39
C HIS A 462 -1.42 -14.71 11.41
N PRO A 463 -1.55 -14.96 12.73
CA PRO A 463 -0.68 -14.34 13.75
C PRO A 463 0.81 -14.39 13.43
N GLU A 464 1.30 -15.49 12.84
CA GLU A 464 2.70 -15.60 12.42
C GLU A 464 3.07 -14.59 11.32
N TYR A 465 2.19 -14.35 10.34
CA TYR A 465 2.43 -13.34 9.32
C TYR A 465 2.37 -11.90 9.90
N GLN A 466 1.53 -11.67 10.91
CA GLN A 466 1.53 -10.39 11.64
C GLN A 466 2.87 -10.17 12.37
N ARG A 467 3.40 -11.24 13.01
CA ARG A 467 4.67 -11.21 13.75
C ARG A 467 5.87 -10.88 12.87
N VAL A 468 5.89 -11.38 11.64
CA VAL A 468 7.03 -11.17 10.71
C VAL A 468 6.85 -9.99 9.77
N LEU A 469 5.70 -9.32 9.79
CA LEU A 469 5.29 -8.28 8.84
C LEU A 469 6.33 -7.16 8.70
N ILE A 470 6.70 -6.55 9.81
CA ILE A 470 7.64 -5.41 9.83
C ILE A 470 9.02 -5.84 9.35
N ALA A 471 9.54 -6.93 9.90
CA ALA A 471 10.85 -7.45 9.51
C ALA A 471 10.91 -7.77 8.01
N THR A 472 9.87 -8.43 7.47
CA THR A 472 9.77 -8.77 6.05
C THR A 472 9.71 -7.52 5.17
N LEU A 473 8.88 -6.54 5.55
CA LEU A 473 8.75 -5.29 4.79
C LEU A 473 10.08 -4.52 4.73
N ILE A 474 10.76 -4.37 5.86
CA ILE A 474 12.05 -3.69 5.95
C ILE A 474 13.12 -4.45 5.13
N GLU A 475 13.16 -5.77 5.26
CA GLU A 475 14.09 -6.59 4.48
C GLU A 475 13.90 -6.38 2.97
N TYR A 476 12.66 -6.43 2.49
CA TYR A 476 12.38 -6.25 1.08
C TYR A 476 12.70 -4.83 0.58
N LEU A 477 12.35 -3.81 1.34
CA LEU A 477 12.68 -2.42 0.99
C LEU A 477 14.21 -2.21 0.92
N ASN A 478 14.96 -2.77 1.86
CA ASN A 478 16.42 -2.70 1.86
C ASN A 478 17.08 -3.42 0.67
N LYS A 479 16.40 -4.42 0.10
CA LYS A 479 16.90 -5.21 -1.04
C LYS A 479 16.48 -4.65 -2.41
N LEU A 480 15.65 -3.62 -2.48
CA LEU A 480 15.24 -2.99 -3.74
C LEU A 480 16.36 -2.19 -4.43
N ASN A 481 17.57 -2.13 -3.86
CA ASN A 481 18.67 -1.34 -4.40
C ASN A 481 18.32 0.15 -4.61
N ILE A 482 17.60 0.72 -3.66
CA ILE A 482 17.21 2.13 -3.61
C ILE A 482 18.36 2.91 -2.94
N ASP A 483 18.66 4.09 -3.47
CA ASP A 483 19.66 4.99 -2.89
C ASP A 483 19.32 5.31 -1.42
N LYS A 484 20.32 5.27 -0.54
CA LYS A 484 20.14 5.57 0.89
C LYS A 484 19.72 7.02 1.18
N ASN A 485 19.88 7.91 0.21
CA ASN A 485 19.36 9.27 0.29
C ASN A 485 17.84 9.35 0.03
N PHE A 486 17.25 8.29 -0.53
CA PHE A 486 15.79 8.19 -0.69
C PHE A 486 15.19 7.74 0.63
N ARG A 487 14.43 8.63 1.28
CA ARG A 487 13.82 8.38 2.59
C ARG A 487 12.48 7.65 2.46
N ILE A 488 12.25 6.69 3.33
CA ILE A 488 11.02 5.91 3.41
C ILE A 488 10.47 6.05 4.83
N ASP A 489 9.31 6.68 4.96
CA ASP A 489 8.58 6.80 6.20
C ASP A 489 7.36 5.88 6.18
N ILE A 490 7.17 5.04 7.21
CA ILE A 490 6.09 4.06 7.27
C ILE A 490 5.20 4.38 8.47
N LEU A 491 3.95 4.72 8.18
CA LEU A 491 2.89 4.89 9.18
C LEU A 491 1.97 3.68 9.18
N LEU A 492 1.87 3.02 10.32
CA LEU A 492 0.96 1.90 10.54
C LEU A 492 -0.26 2.33 11.36
N VAL A 493 -1.44 2.00 10.88
CA VAL A 493 -2.67 2.03 11.69
C VAL A 493 -3.05 0.59 11.97
N THR A 494 -2.88 0.12 13.19
CA THR A 494 -2.94 -1.30 13.50
C THR A 494 -3.74 -1.61 14.77
N HIS A 495 -4.31 -2.81 14.79
CA HIS A 495 -4.88 -3.46 15.97
C HIS A 495 -4.08 -4.71 16.40
N SER A 496 -2.93 -4.95 15.78
CA SER A 496 -2.10 -6.12 16.07
C SER A 496 -1.05 -5.81 17.15
N PRO A 497 -1.08 -6.50 18.29
CA PRO A 497 -0.02 -6.39 19.28
C PRO A 497 1.31 -6.95 18.77
N PHE A 498 1.30 -7.88 17.81
CA PHE A 498 2.52 -8.39 17.17
C PHE A 498 3.23 -7.28 16.38
N VAL A 499 2.48 -6.54 15.58
CA VAL A 499 3.01 -5.39 14.83
C VAL A 499 3.51 -4.31 15.79
N LEU A 500 2.75 -4.04 16.85
CA LEU A 500 3.10 -3.00 17.81
C LEU A 500 4.38 -3.32 18.60
N SER A 501 4.66 -4.60 18.85
CA SER A 501 5.88 -5.02 19.57
C SER A 501 7.18 -4.72 18.83
N ASP A 502 7.12 -4.41 17.56
CA ASP A 502 8.28 -4.02 16.74
C ASP A 502 8.47 -2.48 16.68
N ILE A 503 7.64 -1.69 17.37
CA ILE A 503 7.66 -0.22 17.29
C ILE A 503 7.95 0.38 18.68
N PRO A 504 8.99 1.22 18.82
CA PRO A 504 9.27 1.90 20.08
C PRO A 504 8.12 2.83 20.51
N MET A 505 7.91 2.94 21.81
CA MET A 505 6.87 3.79 22.42
C MET A 505 6.93 5.25 21.96
N GLU A 506 8.13 5.75 21.69
CA GLU A 506 8.34 7.13 21.21
C GLU A 506 7.72 7.39 19.84
N ASN A 507 7.57 6.34 19.03
CA ASN A 507 7.04 6.40 17.67
C ASN A 507 5.57 5.97 17.58
N ILE A 508 4.81 6.03 18.70
CA ILE A 508 3.40 5.60 18.72
C ILE A 508 2.51 6.73 19.21
N LEU A 509 1.48 7.04 18.42
CA LEU A 509 0.36 7.88 18.82
C LEU A 509 -0.78 7.00 19.33
N PHE A 510 -1.09 7.08 20.61
CA PHE A 510 -2.23 6.40 21.22
C PHE A 510 -3.45 7.32 21.26
N LEU A 511 -4.59 6.80 20.80
CA LEU A 511 -5.85 7.53 20.71
C LEU A 511 -6.96 6.87 21.51
N GLU A 512 -7.62 7.66 22.35
CA GLU A 512 -8.88 7.29 23.00
C GLU A 512 -9.89 8.43 22.85
N GLN A 513 -11.09 8.12 22.33
CA GLN A 513 -12.19 9.07 22.13
C GLN A 513 -11.77 10.39 21.44
N GLY A 514 -10.89 10.29 20.45
CA GLY A 514 -10.42 11.43 19.68
C GLY A 514 -9.37 12.30 20.36
N LYS A 515 -8.78 11.84 21.45
CA LYS A 515 -7.68 12.51 22.17
C LYS A 515 -6.42 11.64 22.12
N SER A 516 -5.26 12.28 22.14
CA SER A 516 -4.01 11.58 22.42
C SER A 516 -3.95 11.22 23.90
N VAL A 517 -3.66 9.96 24.18
CA VAL A 517 -3.45 9.41 25.53
C VAL A 517 -2.08 8.75 25.65
N THR A 518 -1.14 9.20 24.83
CA THR A 518 0.21 8.61 24.75
C THR A 518 0.94 8.71 26.08
N SER A 519 0.83 9.83 26.79
CA SER A 519 1.45 10.00 28.10
C SER A 519 0.92 9.02 29.14
N GLU A 520 -0.40 8.82 29.18
CA GLU A 520 -1.05 7.90 30.12
C GLU A 520 -0.70 6.44 29.83
N VAL A 521 -0.56 6.08 28.56
CA VAL A 521 -0.12 4.73 28.17
C VAL A 521 1.34 4.53 28.54
N LYS A 522 2.21 5.54 28.30
CA LYS A 522 3.63 5.48 28.62
C LYS A 522 3.90 5.33 30.12
N GLU A 523 3.07 5.89 30.99
CA GLU A 523 3.17 5.69 32.43
C GLU A 523 2.92 4.23 32.84
N LYS A 524 2.01 3.52 32.14
CA LYS A 524 1.61 2.14 32.46
C LYS A 524 2.50 1.11 31.74
N LEU A 525 2.83 1.36 30.49
CA LEU A 525 3.67 0.52 29.63
C LEU A 525 4.91 1.34 29.26
N LYS A 526 5.98 1.23 30.00
CA LYS A 526 7.19 2.05 29.82
C LYS A 526 7.77 1.98 28.41
N GLU A 527 7.73 0.82 27.80
CA GLU A 527 8.21 0.57 26.44
C GLU A 527 7.34 -0.47 25.72
N SER A 528 7.11 -0.29 24.41
CA SER A 528 6.35 -1.21 23.57
C SER A 528 7.26 -2.18 22.81
N PHE A 529 8.48 -1.75 22.48
CA PHE A 529 9.42 -2.55 21.71
C PHE A 529 9.84 -3.81 22.49
N GLY A 530 9.48 -4.99 21.97
CA GLY A 530 9.71 -6.27 22.63
C GLY A 530 8.85 -6.52 23.86
N ALA A 531 7.82 -5.72 24.11
CA ALA A 531 6.94 -5.87 25.26
C ALA A 531 6.09 -7.17 25.19
N ASN A 532 5.64 -7.62 26.36
CA ASN A 532 4.76 -8.77 26.47
C ASN A 532 3.40 -8.50 25.79
N MET A 533 2.90 -9.49 25.05
CA MET A 533 1.64 -9.41 24.31
C MET A 533 0.43 -9.07 25.19
N TYR A 534 0.40 -9.58 26.41
CA TYR A 534 -0.68 -9.31 27.38
C TYR A 534 -0.67 -7.83 27.80
N ASP A 535 0.51 -7.29 28.08
CA ASP A 535 0.67 -5.88 28.45
C ASP A 535 0.33 -4.94 27.30
N LEU A 536 0.72 -5.30 26.07
CA LEU A 536 0.32 -4.56 24.87
C LEU A 536 -1.20 -4.59 24.68
N LEU A 537 -1.86 -5.73 24.80
CA LEU A 537 -3.31 -5.83 24.70
C LEU A 537 -4.01 -4.99 25.77
N ARG A 538 -3.53 -5.05 27.00
CA ARG A 538 -4.15 -4.35 28.15
C ARG A 538 -3.96 -2.85 28.08
N PHE A 539 -2.77 -2.37 27.85
CA PHE A 539 -2.43 -0.96 27.96
C PHE A 539 -2.51 -0.19 26.65
N SER A 540 -2.08 -0.82 25.55
CA SER A 540 -2.05 -0.18 24.23
C SER A 540 -3.37 -0.30 23.47
N PHE A 541 -4.09 -1.42 23.64
CA PHE A 541 -5.37 -1.65 22.99
C PHE A 541 -6.56 -1.47 23.93
N PHE A 542 -6.32 -0.96 25.16
CA PHE A 542 -7.36 -0.58 26.13
C PHE A 542 -8.32 -1.73 26.49
N LEU A 543 -7.78 -2.94 26.62
CA LEU A 543 -8.56 -4.09 27.02
C LEU A 543 -8.99 -3.94 28.48
N LYS A 544 -10.31 -3.89 28.75
CA LYS A 544 -10.83 -3.42 30.04
C LYS A 544 -10.81 -4.48 31.13
N GLU A 545 -11.12 -5.73 30.81
CA GLU A 545 -11.39 -6.77 31.81
C GLU A 545 -10.33 -7.87 31.79
N SER A 546 -10.18 -8.56 30.68
CA SER A 546 -9.30 -9.73 30.54
C SER A 546 -8.87 -9.96 29.10
N ALA A 547 -7.76 -10.67 28.92
CA ALA A 547 -7.29 -11.11 27.60
C ALA A 547 -7.95 -12.42 27.13
N ILE A 548 -8.84 -13.00 27.90
CA ILE A 548 -9.63 -14.17 27.53
C ILE A 548 -11.04 -13.80 27.10
N GLY A 549 -11.70 -14.66 26.33
CA GLY A 549 -13.06 -14.42 25.85
C GLY A 549 -14.05 -14.23 27.00
N LYS A 550 -15.03 -13.33 26.82
CA LYS A 550 -15.98 -12.94 27.88
C LYS A 550 -16.74 -14.13 28.47
N VAL A 551 -17.14 -15.11 27.67
CA VAL A 551 -17.81 -16.33 28.15
C VAL A 551 -16.91 -17.10 29.13
N SER A 552 -15.67 -17.35 28.75
CA SER A 552 -14.70 -18.04 29.60
C SER A 552 -14.41 -17.23 30.88
N TYR A 553 -14.26 -15.92 30.75
CA TYR A 553 -14.05 -15.01 31.89
C TYR A 553 -15.19 -15.07 32.90
N GLU A 554 -16.46 -14.97 32.46
CA GLU A 554 -17.63 -15.05 33.33
C GLU A 554 -17.74 -16.41 34.02
N VAL A 555 -17.50 -17.51 33.28
CA VAL A 555 -17.52 -18.86 33.85
C VAL A 555 -16.41 -19.03 34.89
N ILE A 556 -15.18 -18.63 34.58
CA ILE A 556 -14.04 -18.77 35.52
C ILE A 556 -14.26 -17.93 36.78
N ASN A 557 -14.71 -16.67 36.64
CA ASN A 557 -15.01 -15.83 37.79
C ASN A 557 -16.14 -16.43 38.66
N SER A 558 -17.18 -16.92 38.03
CA SER A 558 -18.27 -17.59 38.75
C SER A 558 -17.81 -18.86 39.49
N LEU A 559 -16.89 -19.63 38.85
CA LEU A 559 -16.26 -20.78 39.50
C LEU A 559 -15.39 -20.35 40.70
N MET A 560 -14.60 -19.30 40.50
CA MET A 560 -13.73 -18.75 41.56
C MET A 560 -14.56 -18.25 42.74
N ASP A 561 -15.58 -17.42 42.49
CA ASP A 561 -16.45 -16.89 43.54
C ASP A 561 -17.13 -18.00 44.32
N LYS A 562 -17.61 -19.00 43.62
CA LYS A 562 -18.30 -20.12 44.22
C LYS A 562 -17.40 -21.03 45.05
N ILE A 563 -16.26 -21.40 44.51
CA ILE A 563 -15.30 -22.31 45.16
C ILE A 563 -14.59 -21.61 46.32
N MET A 564 -14.37 -20.29 46.23
CA MET A 564 -13.66 -19.54 47.25
C MET A 564 -14.55 -19.05 48.38
N ASN A 565 -15.84 -18.76 48.11
CA ASN A 565 -16.73 -18.06 49.07
C ASN A 565 -17.85 -18.94 49.63
N ASP A 566 -17.85 -20.27 49.37
CA ASP A 566 -18.89 -21.23 49.86
C ASP A 566 -20.32 -20.77 49.59
N ALA A 567 -20.57 -20.02 48.53
CA ALA A 567 -21.86 -19.45 48.18
C ALA A 567 -22.84 -20.51 47.70
N SER A 568 -24.09 -20.39 48.12
CA SER A 568 -25.20 -21.30 47.79
C SER A 568 -25.35 -21.49 46.27
N PHE A 569 -25.64 -22.74 45.88
CA PHE A 569 -25.51 -23.24 44.52
C PHE A 569 -26.73 -22.99 43.65
N ASP A 570 -26.90 -21.80 43.08
CA ASP A 570 -27.65 -21.63 41.82
C ASP A 570 -27.18 -20.36 41.11
N MET A 571 -26.21 -20.50 40.23
CA MET A 571 -25.76 -19.37 39.43
C MET A 571 -26.06 -19.62 37.96
N SER A 572 -26.80 -18.74 37.36
CA SER A 572 -26.88 -18.65 35.91
C SER A 572 -25.74 -17.78 35.39
N VAL A 573 -24.93 -18.36 34.53
CA VAL A 573 -23.79 -17.69 33.88
C VAL A 573 -24.09 -17.62 32.39
N CYS A 574 -23.48 -16.67 31.71
CA CYS A 574 -23.64 -16.54 30.27
C CYS A 574 -25.08 -16.33 29.83
N TYR A 575 -25.60 -15.12 30.09
CA TYR A 575 -26.90 -14.68 29.63
C TYR A 575 -28.09 -15.46 30.21
N GLY A 576 -27.94 -16.03 31.41
CA GLY A 576 -29.02 -16.74 32.12
C GLY A 576 -29.29 -18.15 31.65
N GLN A 577 -28.54 -18.68 30.69
CA GLN A 577 -28.81 -20.02 30.11
C GLN A 577 -27.93 -21.14 30.69
N THR A 578 -26.75 -20.81 31.20
CA THR A 578 -25.80 -21.80 31.74
C THR A 578 -25.91 -21.82 33.26
N GLN A 579 -26.30 -22.95 33.83
CA GLN A 579 -26.36 -23.14 35.28
C GLN A 579 -25.19 -24.01 35.73
N ILE A 580 -24.38 -23.47 36.67
CA ILE A 580 -23.34 -24.21 37.36
C ILE A 580 -23.86 -24.65 38.70
N ASN A 581 -23.93 -25.96 38.92
CA ASN A 581 -24.35 -26.59 40.15
C ASN A 581 -23.33 -27.64 40.59
N GLN A 582 -23.53 -28.21 41.80
CA GLN A 582 -22.57 -29.18 42.38
C GLN A 582 -22.36 -30.42 41.49
N ARG A 583 -23.40 -30.86 40.75
CA ARG A 583 -23.30 -32.05 39.87
C ARG A 583 -22.42 -31.79 38.62
N ASN A 584 -22.34 -30.55 38.12
CA ASN A 584 -21.62 -30.24 36.91
C ASN A 584 -20.33 -29.41 37.15
N LEU A 585 -20.08 -28.92 38.36
CA LEU A 585 -18.97 -28.07 38.77
C LEU A 585 -17.63 -28.62 38.27
N ASN A 586 -17.32 -29.88 38.54
CA ASN A 586 -16.10 -30.55 38.10
C ASN A 586 -15.93 -30.59 36.59
N LYS A 587 -17.02 -30.60 35.81
CA LYS A 587 -16.94 -30.54 34.36
C LYS A 587 -16.48 -29.15 33.90
N TYR A 588 -16.96 -28.10 34.52
CA TYR A 588 -16.53 -26.71 34.20
C TYR A 588 -15.10 -26.45 34.60
N VAL A 589 -14.64 -26.94 35.78
CA VAL A 589 -13.23 -26.79 36.19
C VAL A 589 -12.28 -27.50 35.22
N LYS A 590 -12.67 -28.66 34.69
CA LYS A 590 -11.88 -29.37 33.68
C LYS A 590 -11.74 -28.61 32.36
N LEU A 591 -12.69 -27.69 32.03
CA LEU A 591 -12.63 -26.85 30.84
C LEU A 591 -11.66 -25.67 30.97
N VAL A 592 -11.23 -25.32 32.18
CA VAL A 592 -10.29 -24.22 32.38
C VAL A 592 -8.95 -24.55 31.75
N GLY A 593 -8.56 -23.78 30.75
CA GLY A 593 -7.32 -23.99 30.01
C GLY A 593 -6.07 -23.46 30.70
N ASP A 594 -6.22 -22.42 31.55
CA ASP A 594 -5.14 -21.90 32.34
C ASP A 594 -4.76 -22.89 33.45
N THR A 595 -3.53 -23.42 33.38
CA THR A 595 -3.07 -24.47 34.28
C THR A 595 -2.93 -23.97 35.73
N PHE A 596 -2.56 -22.72 35.95
CA PHE A 596 -2.44 -22.14 37.29
C PHE A 596 -3.81 -21.99 37.94
N LEU A 597 -4.77 -21.36 37.26
CA LEU A 597 -6.13 -21.21 37.73
C LEU A 597 -6.81 -22.56 37.97
N LYS A 598 -6.65 -23.50 37.02
CA LYS A 598 -7.17 -24.86 37.16
C LYS A 598 -6.65 -25.56 38.39
N ASN A 599 -5.34 -25.52 38.67
CA ASN A 599 -4.73 -26.13 39.84
C ASN A 599 -5.26 -25.51 41.14
N ILE A 600 -5.50 -24.20 41.18
CA ILE A 600 -6.11 -23.55 42.34
C ILE A 600 -7.53 -24.08 42.57
N LEU A 601 -8.34 -24.14 41.52
CA LEU A 601 -9.72 -24.62 41.58
C LEU A 601 -9.79 -26.11 42.01
N ASP A 602 -8.96 -26.97 41.40
CA ASP A 602 -8.88 -28.39 41.72
C ASP A 602 -8.45 -28.61 43.18
N LYS A 603 -7.44 -27.87 43.64
CA LYS A 603 -6.95 -27.96 45.02
C LYS A 603 -8.00 -27.59 46.05
N LYS A 604 -8.78 -26.55 45.76
CA LYS A 604 -9.87 -26.11 46.63
C LYS A 604 -11.06 -27.10 46.61
N LEU A 605 -11.43 -27.64 45.45
CA LEU A 605 -12.43 -28.69 45.34
C LEU A 605 -12.01 -29.97 46.07
N GLY A 606 -10.78 -30.41 45.97
CA GLY A 606 -10.23 -31.55 46.69
C GLY A 606 -10.24 -31.39 48.20
N ASN A 607 -10.03 -30.19 48.73
CA ASN A 607 -10.13 -29.88 50.14
C ASN A 607 -11.60 -29.85 50.64
N ASN A 608 -12.54 -29.47 49.79
CA ASN A 608 -13.98 -29.46 50.13
C ASN A 608 -14.60 -30.89 50.14
N VAL A 609 -14.07 -31.81 49.31
CA VAL A 609 -14.53 -33.23 49.29
C VAL A 609 -14.04 -33.99 50.54
N SER A 610 -12.93 -33.59 51.12
CA SER A 610 -12.39 -34.21 52.37
C SER A 610 -13.08 -33.69 53.63
N THR A 611 -13.84 -32.60 53.60
CA THR A 611 -14.58 -32.07 54.74
C THR A 611 -16.06 -32.54 54.79
N GLU A 612 -16.59 -33.11 53.71
CA GLU A 612 -17.94 -33.69 53.70
C GLU A 612 -17.99 -35.22 54.02
N ASN A 613 -16.84 -35.85 54.19
CA ASN A 613 -16.72 -37.27 54.53
C ASN A 613 -16.23 -37.55 55.98
N ASN A 614 -16.37 -36.59 56.90
CA ASN A 614 -16.13 -36.81 58.35
C ASN A 614 -17.41 -36.51 59.16
#